data_41459fcafda2c8194ea824d6d1ee102a
#
_entry.id   41459fcafda2c8194ea824d6d1ee102a
#
_cell.length_a   1.000
_cell.length_b   1.000
_cell.length_c   1.000
_cell.angle_alpha   90.00
_cell.angle_beta   90.00
_cell.angle_gamma   90.00
#
_symmetry.space_group_name_H-M   'P 1'
#
loop_
_entity.id
_entity.type
_entity.pdbx_description
1 polymer ?
#
loop_
_entity_poly.entity_id
_entity_poly.type
_entity_poly.pdbx_seq_one_letter_code
_entity_poly.pdbx_strand_id
1 'polypeptide(L)'
;MSKEMEKKIQGIADKIAKEFKPEKIILFGSYAWGTPNEDSDVDLFVLKKDAPNPRELSGDIRGYLWSAKMAMDIVAYNQEILDKSLKKGNFFIRNIITKGKVLYER
;
A
#
# COMPACT_ATOMS: atom_id res chain seq x y z
N MET A 1 -15.02 -8.51 -2.33
CA MET A 1 -13.80 -9.28 -1.97
C MET A 1 -14.18 -10.38 -1.00
N SER A 2 -13.65 -11.57 -1.18
CA SER A 2 -13.95 -12.69 -0.27
C SER A 2 -13.26 -12.48 1.08
N LYS A 3 -13.81 -13.14 2.12
CA LYS A 3 -13.20 -13.08 3.45
C LYS A 3 -11.80 -13.70 3.45
N GLU A 4 -11.60 -14.73 2.65
CA GLU A 4 -10.29 -15.38 2.51
C GLU A 4 -9.26 -14.42 1.93
N MET A 5 -9.63 -13.67 0.90
CA MET A 5 -8.73 -12.68 0.30
C MET A 5 -8.48 -11.51 1.26
N GLU A 6 -9.49 -11.08 1.99
CA GLU A 6 -9.31 -10.03 3.01
C GLU A 6 -8.26 -10.45 4.05
N LYS A 7 -8.32 -11.69 4.50
CA LYS A 7 -7.35 -12.22 5.47
C LYS A 7 -5.95 -12.27 4.90
N LYS A 8 -5.81 -12.68 3.63
CA LYS A 8 -4.51 -12.71 2.97
C LYS A 8 -3.91 -11.31 2.86
N ILE A 9 -4.70 -10.36 2.42
CA ILE A 9 -4.26 -8.97 2.26
C ILE A 9 -3.89 -8.37 3.62
N GLN A 10 -4.73 -8.60 4.65
CA GLN A 10 -4.42 -8.12 5.99
C GLN A 10 -3.13 -8.75 6.52
N GLY A 11 -2.92 -10.04 6.25
CA GLY A 11 -1.68 -10.72 6.65
C GLY A 11 -0.45 -10.12 6.00
N ILE A 12 -0.57 -9.71 4.74
CA ILE A 12 0.52 -9.01 4.03
C ILE A 12 0.80 -7.67 4.69
N ALA A 13 -0.25 -6.90 4.97
CA ALA A 13 -0.10 -5.61 5.64
C ALA A 13 0.56 -5.76 7.01
N ASP A 14 0.17 -6.79 7.77
CA ASP A 14 0.74 -7.06 9.09
C ASP A 14 2.23 -7.37 9.00
N LYS A 15 2.64 -8.13 7.99
CA LYS A 15 4.06 -8.45 7.76
C LYS A 15 4.87 -7.18 7.41
N ILE A 16 4.32 -6.34 6.56
CA ILE A 16 4.96 -5.06 6.21
C ILE A 16 5.08 -4.19 7.45
N ALA A 17 4.02 -4.10 8.23
CA ALA A 17 4.00 -3.29 9.45
C ALA A 17 5.07 -3.74 10.43
N LYS A 18 5.21 -5.03 10.62
CA LYS A 18 6.17 -5.59 11.55
C LYS A 18 7.62 -5.37 11.11
N GLU A 19 7.90 -5.59 9.83
CA GLU A 19 9.26 -5.54 9.30
C GLU A 19 9.73 -4.12 9.02
N PHE A 20 8.88 -3.30 8.41
CA PHE A 20 9.27 -1.97 7.94
C PHE A 20 8.80 -0.82 8.82
N LYS A 21 7.86 -1.08 9.71
CA LYS A 21 7.33 -0.10 10.69
C LYS A 21 6.91 1.23 10.06
N PRO A 22 6.05 1.19 9.04
CA PRO A 22 5.54 2.42 8.45
C PRO A 22 4.51 3.07 9.35
N GLU A 23 4.10 4.30 9.03
CA GLU A 23 3.02 4.97 9.73
C GLU A 23 1.66 4.51 9.26
N LYS A 24 1.53 4.16 7.98
CA LYS A 24 0.22 3.80 7.42
C LYS A 24 0.36 2.86 6.24
N ILE A 25 -0.58 1.93 6.10
CA ILE A 25 -0.72 1.07 4.93
C ILE A 25 -2.17 1.14 4.48
N ILE A 26 -2.38 1.50 3.21
CA ILE A 26 -3.71 1.68 2.64
C ILE A 26 -3.87 0.79 1.41
N LEU A 27 -4.93 0.00 1.38
CA LEU A 27 -5.33 -0.76 0.20
C LEU A 27 -6.09 0.17 -0.74
N PHE A 28 -5.71 0.18 -2.00
CA PHE A 28 -6.41 0.96 -3.01
C PHE A 28 -6.64 0.11 -4.26
N GLY A 29 -7.20 0.70 -5.31
CA GLY A 29 -7.44 0.01 -6.56
C GLY A 29 -8.60 -0.95 -6.51
N SER A 30 -8.58 -1.98 -7.35
CA SER A 30 -9.70 -2.90 -7.56
C SER A 30 -10.21 -3.56 -6.29
N TYR A 31 -9.32 -3.97 -5.42
CA TYR A 31 -9.69 -4.66 -4.17
C TYR A 31 -10.28 -3.73 -3.12
N ALA A 32 -10.08 -2.43 -3.26
CA ALA A 32 -10.61 -1.45 -2.30
C ALA A 32 -11.93 -0.85 -2.74
N TRP A 33 -12.04 -0.46 -4.03
CA TRP A 33 -13.22 0.25 -4.50
C TRP A 33 -13.73 -0.19 -5.86
N GLY A 34 -13.16 -1.24 -6.43
CA GLY A 34 -13.59 -1.77 -7.72
C GLY A 34 -14.18 -3.16 -7.59
N THR A 35 -14.26 -3.85 -8.73
CA THR A 35 -14.68 -5.24 -8.79
C THR A 35 -13.47 -6.08 -9.19
N PRO A 36 -12.73 -6.65 -8.23
CA PRO A 36 -11.55 -7.43 -8.55
C PRO A 36 -11.89 -8.73 -9.28
N ASN A 37 -10.97 -9.18 -10.12
CA ASN A 37 -11.05 -10.46 -10.81
C ASN A 37 -9.72 -11.20 -10.66
N GLU A 38 -9.57 -12.34 -11.32
CA GLU A 38 -8.37 -13.19 -11.23
C GLU A 38 -7.09 -12.45 -11.62
N ASP A 39 -7.19 -11.49 -12.51
CA ASP A 39 -6.03 -10.74 -13.03
C ASP A 39 -5.76 -9.47 -12.26
N SER A 40 -6.57 -9.16 -11.24
CA SER A 40 -6.38 -7.94 -10.46
C SER A 40 -5.19 -8.03 -9.53
N ASP A 41 -4.37 -6.98 -9.49
CA ASP A 41 -3.27 -6.87 -8.55
C ASP A 41 -3.77 -6.30 -7.23
N VAL A 42 -3.09 -6.64 -6.16
CA VAL A 42 -3.29 -6.00 -4.85
C VAL A 42 -2.46 -4.73 -4.83
N ASP A 43 -3.11 -3.60 -4.69
CA ASP A 43 -2.46 -2.29 -4.69
C ASP A 43 -2.34 -1.76 -3.27
N LEU A 44 -1.11 -1.56 -2.79
CA LEU A 44 -0.86 -1.08 -1.44
C LEU A 44 -0.05 0.21 -1.46
N PHE A 45 -0.52 1.18 -0.69
CA PHE A 45 0.18 2.42 -0.45
C PHE A 45 0.80 2.35 0.94
N VAL A 46 2.10 2.59 1.03
CA VAL A 46 2.85 2.51 2.29
C VAL A 46 3.45 3.86 2.59
N LEU A 47 3.06 4.47 3.71
CA LEU A 47 3.62 5.74 4.15
C LEU A 47 4.63 5.46 5.27
N LYS A 48 5.90 5.75 5.00
CA LYS A 48 6.94 5.75 6.01
C LYS A 48 7.55 7.14 6.05
N LYS A 49 7.14 7.92 7.04
CA LYS A 49 7.39 9.37 7.09
C LYS A 49 8.84 9.77 6.88
N ASP A 50 9.77 9.04 7.47
CA ASP A 50 11.18 9.36 7.46
C ASP A 50 12.02 8.54 6.49
N ALA A 51 11.38 7.85 5.54
CA ALA A 51 12.12 7.04 4.58
C ALA A 51 12.99 7.93 3.69
N PRO A 52 14.32 7.72 3.68
CA PRO A 52 15.20 8.56 2.87
C PRO A 52 15.06 8.29 1.37
N ASN A 53 14.70 7.08 1.00
CA ASN A 53 14.51 6.69 -0.40
C ASN A 53 13.29 5.80 -0.54
N PRO A 54 12.09 6.39 -0.75
CA PRO A 54 10.86 5.61 -0.87
C PRO A 54 10.84 4.60 -2.02
N ARG A 55 11.51 4.89 -3.12
CA ARG A 55 11.60 3.95 -4.25
C ARG A 55 12.33 2.68 -3.83
N GLU A 56 13.43 2.84 -3.12
CA GLU A 56 14.18 1.70 -2.57
C GLU A 56 13.33 0.93 -1.56
N LEU A 57 12.61 1.65 -0.72
CA LEU A 57 11.70 1.04 0.25
C LEU A 57 10.67 0.16 -0.45
N SER A 58 10.05 0.65 -1.53
CA SER A 58 9.06 -0.13 -2.26
C SER A 58 9.68 -1.42 -2.85
N GLY A 59 10.90 -1.35 -3.35
CA GLY A 59 11.63 -2.52 -3.82
C GLY A 59 11.95 -3.52 -2.71
N ASP A 60 12.34 -3.01 -1.55
CA ASP A 60 12.64 -3.85 -0.38
C ASP A 60 11.38 -4.57 0.10
N ILE A 61 10.24 -3.89 0.11
CA ILE A 61 8.96 -4.49 0.48
C ILE A 61 8.59 -5.60 -0.50
N ARG A 62 8.73 -5.36 -1.81
CA ARG A 62 8.45 -6.39 -2.83
C ARG A 62 9.35 -7.61 -2.64
N GLY A 63 10.63 -7.38 -2.38
CA GLY A 63 11.58 -8.47 -2.14
C GLY A 63 11.20 -9.28 -0.92
N TYR A 64 10.81 -8.61 0.14
CA TYR A 64 10.39 -9.26 1.38
C TYR A 64 9.13 -10.12 1.17
N LEU A 65 8.23 -9.69 0.28
CA LEU A 65 6.97 -10.38 0.02
C LEU A 65 7.04 -11.35 -1.16
N TRP A 66 8.21 -11.59 -1.72
CA TRP A 66 8.36 -12.43 -2.91
C TRP A 66 7.69 -13.80 -2.78
N SER A 67 7.79 -14.42 -1.60
CA SER A 67 7.22 -15.75 -1.35
C SER A 67 5.69 -15.75 -1.23
N ALA A 68 5.06 -14.60 -1.15
CA ALA A 68 3.60 -14.53 -1.05
C ALA A 68 2.90 -14.99 -2.33
N LYS A 69 3.61 -15.02 -3.46
CA LYS A 69 3.10 -15.49 -4.76
C LYS A 69 1.81 -14.78 -5.17
N MET A 70 1.73 -13.49 -4.90
CA MET A 70 0.57 -12.68 -5.21
C MET A 70 1.01 -11.47 -6.01
N ALA A 71 0.29 -11.17 -7.08
CA ALA A 71 0.57 -9.97 -7.88
C ALA A 71 0.23 -8.73 -7.04
N MET A 72 1.25 -7.92 -6.77
CA MET A 72 1.11 -6.74 -5.93
C MET A 72 1.81 -5.54 -6.55
N ASP A 73 1.21 -4.38 -6.35
CA ASP A 73 1.82 -3.11 -6.69
C ASP A 73 2.02 -2.33 -5.39
N ILE A 74 3.25 -1.98 -5.08
CA ILE A 74 3.61 -1.27 -3.86
C ILE A 74 4.02 0.14 -4.21
N VAL A 75 3.31 1.12 -3.67
CA VAL A 75 3.63 2.54 -3.81
C VAL A 75 4.04 3.05 -2.44
N ALA A 76 5.33 3.34 -2.26
CA ALA A 76 5.84 3.84 -1.00
C ALA A 76 6.16 5.33 -1.10
N TYR A 77 5.72 6.08 -0.10
CA TYR A 77 5.99 7.52 0.00
C TYR A 77 6.58 7.83 1.37
N ASN A 78 7.38 8.90 1.44
CA ASN A 78 7.70 9.53 2.70
C ASN A 78 6.76 10.74 2.89
N GLN A 79 6.87 11.43 4.02
CA GLN A 79 5.99 12.56 4.31
C GLN A 79 6.19 13.72 3.33
N GLU A 80 7.44 13.97 2.95
CA GLU A 80 7.76 15.06 2.02
C GLU A 80 7.09 14.85 0.66
N ILE A 81 7.18 13.64 0.12
CA ILE A 81 6.56 13.33 -1.17
C ILE A 81 5.04 13.39 -1.07
N LEU A 82 4.48 12.88 0.02
CA LEU A 82 3.04 12.94 0.25
C LEU A 82 2.55 14.38 0.25
N ASP A 83 3.20 15.24 1.04
CA ASP A 83 2.81 16.64 1.16
C ASP A 83 2.90 17.36 -0.19
N LYS A 84 3.97 17.15 -0.94
CA LYS A 84 4.13 17.74 -2.27
C LYS A 84 3.06 17.28 -3.23
N SER A 85 2.74 15.99 -3.23
CA SER A 85 1.71 15.42 -4.11
C SER A 85 0.34 16.00 -3.81
N LEU A 86 -0.02 16.10 -2.54
CA LEU A 86 -1.30 16.68 -2.14
C LEU A 86 -1.37 18.17 -2.48
N LYS A 87 -0.29 18.90 -2.29
CA LYS A 87 -0.21 20.32 -2.59
C LYS A 87 -0.38 20.60 -4.09
N LYS A 88 0.13 19.70 -4.92
CA LYS A 88 -0.01 19.82 -6.39
C LYS A 88 -1.38 19.38 -6.89
N GLY A 89 -2.26 18.88 -6.02
CA GLY A 89 -3.57 18.41 -6.40
C GLY A 89 -3.57 17.07 -7.11
N ASN A 90 -2.65 16.19 -6.77
CA ASN A 90 -2.55 14.86 -7.37
C ASN A 90 -3.79 14.02 -7.02
N PHE A 91 -4.65 13.77 -8.02
CA PHE A 91 -5.89 13.02 -7.82
C PHE A 91 -5.65 11.57 -7.42
N PHE A 92 -4.61 10.95 -7.92
CA PHE A 92 -4.29 9.55 -7.60
C PHE A 92 -4.06 9.40 -6.09
N ILE A 93 -3.20 10.24 -5.53
CA ILE A 93 -2.90 10.19 -4.10
C ILE A 93 -4.11 10.60 -3.27
N ARG A 94 -4.84 11.61 -3.70
CA ARG A 94 -6.05 12.05 -3.00
C ARG A 94 -7.07 10.92 -2.92
N ASN A 95 -7.28 10.18 -4.01
CA ASN A 95 -8.21 9.06 -4.02
C ASN A 95 -7.74 7.93 -3.09
N ILE A 96 -6.45 7.65 -3.04
CA ILE A 96 -5.92 6.65 -2.11
C ILE A 96 -6.25 7.05 -0.67
N ILE A 97 -5.95 8.29 -0.31
CA ILE A 97 -6.15 8.78 1.06
C ILE A 97 -7.63 8.82 1.46
N THR A 98 -8.51 9.26 0.54
CA THR A 98 -9.92 9.48 0.86
C THR A 98 -10.79 8.25 0.67
N LYS A 99 -10.47 7.39 -0.29
CA LYS A 99 -11.30 6.24 -0.67
C LYS A 99 -10.64 4.89 -0.40
N GLY A 100 -9.36 4.87 -0.11
CA GLY A 100 -8.66 3.62 0.19
C GLY A 100 -9.08 3.05 1.52
N LYS A 101 -8.78 1.77 1.72
CA LYS A 101 -9.07 1.08 2.96
C LYS A 101 -7.79 1.02 3.80
N VAL A 102 -7.81 1.63 4.97
CA VAL A 102 -6.66 1.61 5.89
C VAL A 102 -6.54 0.21 6.48
N LEU A 103 -5.42 -0.44 6.21
CA LEU A 103 -5.13 -1.77 6.74
C LEU A 103 -4.27 -1.71 7.99
N TYR A 104 -3.51 -0.65 8.15
CA TYR A 104 -2.64 -0.43 9.29
C TYR A 104 -2.42 1.05 9.49
N GLU A 105 -2.49 1.48 10.72
CA GLU A 105 -2.19 2.86 11.10
C GLU A 105 -1.57 2.86 12.49
N ARG A 106 -0.46 3.57 12.58
CA ARG A 106 0.28 3.69 13.82
C ARG A 106 -0.35 4.67 14.78
#